data_869fe756b20680f0aa24ca9c2fde88e0
#
_entry.id   869fe756b20680f0aa24ca9c2fde88e0
#
_cell.length_a   1.000
_cell.length_b   1.000
_cell.length_c   1.000
_cell.angle_alpha   90.00
_cell.angle_beta   90.00
_cell.angle_gamma   90.00
#
_symmetry.space_group_name_H-M   'P 1'
#
loop_
_entity.id
_entity.type
_entity.pdbx_description
1 polymer ?
#
loop_
_entity_poly.entity_id
_entity_poly.type
_entity_poly.pdbx_seq_one_letter_code
_entity_poly.pdbx_strand_id
1 'polypeptide(L)'
;MGRKNSPSANKELNELIAQYETAKAENRQLYLDGDQLADIADRYAAERKFDEAQEVITYGLHLHPDSTDLLVEQAYLYLDTGKIPLAKKVAESITDDYITC
;
A
#
# COMPACT_ATOMS: atom_id res chain seq x y z
N MET A 1 7.42 13.81 -5.44
CA MET A 1 6.18 14.52 -5.44
C MET A 1 5.76 14.92 -4.07
N GLY A 2 5.17 16.02 -3.95
CA GLY A 2 4.81 16.52 -2.66
C GLY A 2 3.37 16.34 -2.26
N ARG A 3 2.67 15.39 -2.83
CA ARG A 3 1.24 15.29 -2.57
C ARG A 3 0.90 14.97 -1.12
N LYS A 4 1.85 14.46 -0.36
CA LYS A 4 1.60 14.13 1.04
C LYS A 4 2.13 15.19 2.00
N ASN A 5 2.54 16.33 1.49
CA ASN A 5 3.19 17.33 2.33
C ASN A 5 2.23 18.27 3.02
N SER A 6 0.98 18.31 2.58
CA SER A 6 0.04 19.24 3.18
C SER A 6 -0.44 18.72 4.54
N PRO A 7 -0.57 19.59 5.54
CA PRO A 7 -1.10 19.15 6.84
C PRO A 7 -2.50 18.56 6.75
N SER A 8 -3.31 19.05 5.83
CA SER A 8 -4.64 18.50 5.56
C SER A 8 -4.58 17.05 5.12
N ALA A 9 -3.67 16.77 4.17
CA ALA A 9 -3.51 15.41 3.67
C ALA A 9 -3.05 14.46 4.77
N ASN A 10 -2.15 14.94 5.64
CA ASN A 10 -1.68 14.12 6.75
C ASN A 10 -2.80 13.81 7.74
N LYS A 11 -3.64 14.79 8.01
CA LYS A 11 -4.75 14.60 8.91
C LYS A 11 -5.75 13.59 8.34
N GLU A 12 -6.05 13.72 7.06
CA GLU A 12 -6.96 12.79 6.40
C GLU A 12 -6.41 11.38 6.40
N LEU A 13 -5.11 11.25 6.18
CA LEU A 13 -4.48 9.94 6.21
C LEU A 13 -4.52 9.34 7.60
N ASN A 14 -4.26 10.13 8.63
CA ASN A 14 -4.34 9.66 10.00
C ASN A 14 -5.74 9.14 10.33
N GLU A 15 -6.77 9.85 9.89
CA GLU A 15 -8.14 9.42 10.11
C GLU A 15 -8.45 8.13 9.36
N LEU A 16 -7.94 8.03 8.15
CA LEU A 16 -8.14 6.83 7.34
C LEU A 16 -7.49 5.61 7.99
N ILE A 17 -6.28 5.79 8.51
CA ILE A 17 -5.59 4.71 9.20
C ILE A 17 -6.36 4.31 10.45
N ALA A 18 -6.88 5.29 11.19
CA ALA A 18 -7.67 4.99 12.38
C ALA A 18 -8.92 4.17 12.02
N GLN A 19 -9.58 4.52 10.93
CA GLN A 19 -10.74 3.76 10.47
C GLN A 19 -10.35 2.33 10.10
N TYR A 20 -9.24 2.20 9.38
CA TYR A 20 -8.76 0.89 8.98
C TYR A 20 -8.44 0.02 10.20
N GLU A 21 -7.73 0.59 11.17
CA GLU A 21 -7.35 -0.16 12.36
C GLU A 21 -8.56 -0.53 13.21
N THR A 22 -9.54 0.36 13.29
CA THR A 22 -10.76 0.08 14.03
C THR A 22 -11.55 -1.04 13.39
N ALA A 23 -11.69 -0.99 12.07
CA ALA A 23 -12.42 -2.04 11.35
C ALA A 23 -11.72 -3.40 11.52
N LYS A 24 -10.40 -3.39 11.47
CA LYS A 24 -9.62 -4.60 11.64
C LYS A 24 -9.80 -5.18 13.03
N ALA A 25 -9.75 -4.32 14.05
CA ALA A 25 -9.92 -4.75 15.44
C ALA A 25 -11.31 -5.30 15.69
N GLU A 26 -12.30 -4.77 14.99
CA GLU A 26 -13.68 -5.21 15.14
C GLU A 26 -14.07 -6.31 14.15
N ASN A 27 -13.11 -6.78 13.39
CA ASN A 27 -13.33 -7.85 12.41
C ASN A 27 -14.37 -7.44 11.36
N ARG A 28 -14.44 -6.15 11.05
CA ARG A 28 -15.33 -5.62 10.02
C ARG A 28 -14.56 -5.45 8.73
N GLN A 29 -15.24 -5.64 7.61
CA GLN A 29 -14.66 -5.28 6.34
C GLN A 29 -14.85 -3.80 6.08
N LEU A 30 -13.79 -3.13 5.65
CA LEU A 30 -13.84 -1.74 5.28
C LEU A 30 -13.33 -1.63 3.86
N TYR A 31 -14.19 -1.22 2.94
CA TYR A 31 -13.78 -1.07 1.56
C TYR A 31 -13.05 0.26 1.39
N LEU A 32 -11.86 0.20 0.87
CA LEU A 32 -11.06 1.38 0.54
C LEU A 32 -10.51 1.21 -0.86
N ASP A 33 -10.27 2.34 -1.52
CA ASP A 33 -9.69 2.33 -2.86
C ASP A 33 -8.22 1.91 -2.80
N GLY A 34 -7.70 1.48 -3.96
CA GLY A 34 -6.31 1.04 -4.02
C GLY A 34 -5.33 2.13 -3.61
N ASP A 35 -5.56 3.37 -4.05
CA ASP A 35 -4.67 4.46 -3.68
C ASP A 35 -4.74 4.78 -2.18
N GLN A 36 -5.92 4.64 -1.58
CA GLN A 36 -6.05 4.84 -0.14
C GLN A 36 -5.29 3.78 0.64
N LEU A 37 -5.41 2.54 0.22
CA LEU A 37 -4.69 1.44 0.87
C LEU A 37 -3.19 1.56 0.66
N ALA A 38 -2.77 2.01 -0.53
CA ALA A 38 -1.36 2.23 -0.78
C ALA A 38 -0.80 3.33 0.13
N ASP A 39 -1.57 4.38 0.37
CA ASP A 39 -1.15 5.45 1.27
C ASP A 39 -0.98 4.94 2.70
N ILE A 40 -1.89 4.08 3.14
CA ILE A 40 -1.79 3.48 4.47
C ILE A 40 -0.53 2.62 4.57
N ALA A 41 -0.30 1.80 3.56
CA ALA A 41 0.89 0.94 3.53
C ALA A 41 2.17 1.78 3.54
N ASP A 42 2.18 2.87 2.77
CA ASP A 42 3.34 3.75 2.72
C ASP A 42 3.64 4.36 4.10
N ARG A 43 2.60 4.77 4.81
CA ARG A 43 2.77 5.32 6.14
C ARG A 43 3.34 4.27 7.11
N TYR A 44 2.81 3.05 7.07
CA TYR A 44 3.34 1.99 7.92
C TYR A 44 4.80 1.71 7.60
N ALA A 45 5.15 1.66 6.32
CA ALA A 45 6.52 1.40 5.92
C ALA A 45 7.45 2.53 6.36
N ALA A 46 6.98 3.76 6.28
CA ALA A 46 7.77 4.91 6.73
C ALA A 46 8.05 4.84 8.22
N GLU A 47 7.15 4.23 8.98
CA GLU A 47 7.31 4.04 10.41
C GLU A 47 7.99 2.72 10.75
N ARG A 48 8.50 2.03 9.75
CA ARG A 48 9.18 0.75 9.92
C ARG A 48 8.28 -0.37 10.41
N LYS A 49 6.99 -0.21 10.23
CA LYS A 49 6.01 -1.25 10.57
C LYS A 49 5.75 -2.10 9.35
N PHE A 50 6.75 -2.89 8.99
CA PHE A 50 6.73 -3.63 7.72
C PHE A 50 5.68 -4.73 7.70
N ASP A 51 5.42 -5.36 8.84
CA ASP A 51 4.39 -6.40 8.90
C ASP A 51 3.02 -5.81 8.65
N GLU A 52 2.73 -4.67 9.26
CA GLU A 52 1.46 -3.99 9.05
C GLU A 52 1.33 -3.50 7.61
N ALA A 53 2.43 -3.00 7.04
CA ALA A 53 2.41 -2.56 5.65
C ALA A 53 2.10 -3.72 4.72
N GLN A 54 2.72 -4.87 4.95
CA GLN A 54 2.47 -6.05 4.12
C GLN A 54 1.02 -6.49 4.24
N GLU A 55 0.47 -6.44 5.44
CA GLU A 55 -0.91 -6.83 5.66
C GLU A 55 -1.88 -5.95 4.88
N VAL A 56 -1.65 -4.65 4.90
CA VAL A 56 -2.49 -3.72 4.14
C VAL A 56 -2.39 -3.98 2.64
N ILE A 57 -1.18 -4.21 2.15
CA ILE A 57 -0.96 -4.47 0.74
C ILE A 57 -1.66 -5.75 0.32
N THR A 58 -1.52 -6.80 1.11
CA THR A 58 -2.18 -8.08 0.80
C THR A 58 -3.69 -7.92 0.76
N TYR A 59 -4.24 -7.23 1.74
CA TYR A 59 -5.67 -6.96 1.78
C TYR A 59 -6.09 -6.15 0.55
N GLY A 60 -5.30 -5.11 0.25
CA GLY A 60 -5.62 -4.24 -0.88
C GLY A 60 -5.56 -4.96 -2.21
N LEU A 61 -4.57 -5.81 -2.41
CA LEU A 61 -4.47 -6.57 -3.65
C LEU A 61 -5.56 -7.62 -3.78
N HIS A 62 -6.12 -8.05 -2.66
CA HIS A 62 -7.28 -8.92 -2.70
C HIS A 62 -8.50 -8.18 -3.25
N LEU A 63 -8.67 -6.92 -2.87
CA LEU A 63 -9.77 -6.09 -3.34
C LEU A 63 -9.51 -5.51 -4.72
N HIS A 64 -8.26 -5.14 -4.99
CA HIS A 64 -7.87 -4.44 -6.21
C HIS A 64 -6.63 -5.10 -6.80
N PRO A 65 -6.78 -6.28 -7.44
CA PRO A 65 -5.60 -7.03 -7.93
C PRO A 65 -4.78 -6.27 -8.96
N ASP A 66 -5.40 -5.35 -9.68
CA ASP A 66 -4.73 -4.62 -10.75
C ASP A 66 -4.23 -3.24 -10.32
N SER A 67 -4.31 -2.92 -9.03
CA SER A 67 -3.92 -1.60 -8.55
C SER A 67 -2.42 -1.40 -8.71
N THR A 68 -2.02 -0.50 -9.60
CA THR A 68 -0.61 -0.18 -9.78
C THR A 68 -0.03 0.44 -8.52
N ASP A 69 -0.81 1.29 -7.84
CA ASP A 69 -0.34 1.92 -6.60
C ASP A 69 0.06 0.88 -5.57
N LEU A 70 -0.76 -0.16 -5.40
CA LEU A 70 -0.46 -1.21 -4.43
C LEU A 70 0.71 -2.07 -4.88
N LEU A 71 0.80 -2.36 -6.18
CA LEU A 71 1.92 -3.15 -6.68
C LEU A 71 3.23 -2.41 -6.51
N VAL A 72 3.24 -1.10 -6.72
CA VAL A 72 4.43 -0.29 -6.50
C VAL A 72 4.83 -0.33 -5.02
N GLU A 73 3.87 -0.21 -4.12
CA GLU A 73 4.16 -0.29 -2.69
C GLU A 73 4.71 -1.65 -2.31
N GLN A 74 4.17 -2.71 -2.91
CA GLN A 74 4.67 -4.06 -2.66
C GLN A 74 6.13 -4.19 -3.09
N ALA A 75 6.48 -3.64 -4.25
CA ALA A 75 7.85 -3.70 -4.73
C ALA A 75 8.78 -2.95 -3.78
N TYR A 76 8.39 -1.76 -3.36
CA TYR A 76 9.20 -1.00 -2.41
C TYR A 76 9.35 -1.74 -1.08
N LEU A 77 8.27 -2.35 -0.61
CA LEU A 77 8.34 -3.09 0.66
C LEU A 77 9.30 -4.25 0.57
N TYR A 78 9.29 -4.97 -0.55
CA TYR A 78 10.24 -6.05 -0.75
C TYR A 78 11.67 -5.52 -0.75
N LEU A 79 11.92 -4.36 -1.37
CA LEU A 79 13.24 -3.76 -1.34
C LEU A 79 13.66 -3.40 0.08
N ASP A 80 12.73 -2.80 0.84
CA ASP A 80 13.02 -2.39 2.21
C ASP A 80 13.32 -3.57 3.11
N THR A 81 12.75 -4.72 2.82
CA THR A 81 12.95 -5.92 3.63
C THR A 81 13.97 -6.88 3.04
N GLY A 82 14.71 -6.44 2.00
CA GLY A 82 15.80 -7.22 1.44
C GLY A 82 15.38 -8.34 0.51
N LYS A 83 14.12 -8.35 0.08
CA LYS A 83 13.61 -9.41 -0.80
C LYS A 83 13.71 -8.97 -2.25
N ILE A 84 14.94 -8.80 -2.71
CA ILE A 84 15.21 -8.22 -4.02
C ILE A 84 14.60 -9.02 -5.18
N PRO A 85 14.73 -10.35 -5.23
CA PRO A 85 14.13 -11.10 -6.34
C PRO A 85 12.60 -10.92 -6.43
N LEU A 86 11.93 -10.81 -5.29
CA LEU A 86 10.49 -10.62 -5.28
C LEU A 86 10.14 -9.22 -5.75
N ALA A 87 10.93 -8.22 -5.34
CA ALA A 87 10.71 -6.85 -5.79
C ALA A 87 10.84 -6.76 -7.31
N LYS A 88 11.86 -7.41 -7.86
CA LYS A 88 12.07 -7.42 -9.29
C LYS A 88 10.91 -8.06 -10.02
N LYS A 89 10.38 -9.15 -9.49
CA LYS A 89 9.27 -9.85 -10.10
C LYS A 89 8.03 -8.97 -10.16
N VAL A 90 7.73 -8.27 -9.08
CA VAL A 90 6.59 -7.36 -9.06
C VAL A 90 6.80 -6.22 -10.04
N ALA A 91 7.99 -5.65 -10.09
CA ALA A 91 8.29 -4.55 -10.99
C ALA A 91 8.13 -4.97 -12.45
N GLU A 92 8.55 -6.17 -12.78
CA GLU A 92 8.40 -6.71 -14.14
C GLU A 92 6.93 -6.86 -14.50
N SER A 93 6.12 -7.26 -13.55
CA SER A 93 4.69 -7.38 -13.77
C SER A 93 4.06 -6.03 -14.12
N ILE A 94 4.46 -4.98 -13.42
CA ILE A 94 3.96 -3.64 -13.69
C ILE A 94 4.41 -3.17 -15.07
N THR A 95 5.66 -3.40 -15.39
CA THR A 95 6.24 -3.00 -16.67
C THR A 95 5.54 -3.69 -17.83
N ASP A 96 5.24 -4.97 -17.67
CA ASP A 96 4.55 -5.73 -18.71
C ASP A 96 3.19 -5.12 -19.03
N ASP A 97 2.46 -4.68 -18.01
CA ASP A 97 1.16 -4.05 -18.23
C ASP A 97 1.28 -2.81 -19.09
N TYR A 98 2.34 -2.03 -18.90
CA TYR A 98 2.53 -0.81 -19.67
C TYR A 98 3.02 -1.11 -21.08
N ILE A 99 3.81 -2.14 -21.24
CA ILE A 99 4.43 -2.43 -22.53
C ILE A 99 3.46 -3.08 -23.50
N THR A 100 2.56 -3.89 -23.00
CA THR A 100 1.66 -4.66 -23.85
C THR A 100 0.53 -3.85 -24.46
N CYS A 101 0.45 -2.59 -24.25
CA CYS A 101 -0.62 -1.75 -24.80
C CYS A 101 -0.64 -1.68 -26.30
#